data_156652566066ce8710c83ab8c489ce19
#
_entry.id   156652566066ce8710c83ab8c489ce19
#
_cell.length_a   1.000
_cell.length_b   1.000
_cell.length_c   1.000
_cell.angle_alpha   90.00
_cell.angle_beta   90.00
_cell.angle_gamma   90.00
#
_symmetry.space_group_name_H-M   'P 1'
#
loop_
_entity.id
_entity.type
_entity.pdbx_description
1 polymer ?
#
loop_
_entity_poly.entity_id
_entity_poly.type
_entity_poly.pdbx_seq_one_letter_code
_entity_poly.pdbx_strand_id
1 'polypeptide(L)'
;RDFCLSRGLGDVYKRQMNNGLYGDFGPYSVHGPRIHEFLHEMNQEVLSKYDVMTVGETSGVTIEEAQKYAGDDREELNMVFQFEHVEIGGGDYGKWTTERYDFKEFKKIMIKWQEELAGKAWNSLFLGNHDQPRSVSRFGNDNPAYRDISAKMLATCLHMMQGTPYVYQGEELGMTNVYFDKLEDYRDIESLHYFTELTETGRLTPEYMMKCLMLRSRDNARTPMQWDTSAGAGFTTGEPWIKVNPNYQQINAADQLKDPDSVFHYYQKLIRLRKEMDIIVYGEFEALYRDHDQIFAYIRKLGSEKLLTVCNFSAQEAEMELPETFAEGAQCLITNMGRKVFDRKIILNPYETFVLYKK
;
A
#
# COMPACT_ATOMS: atom_id res chain seq x y z
N ARG A 1 -10.53 -35.01 -0.69
CA ARG A 1 -11.23 -34.49 0.51
C ARG A 1 -10.87 -35.31 1.75
N ASP A 2 -10.81 -36.64 1.66
CA ASP A 2 -10.51 -37.51 2.82
C ASP A 2 -9.04 -37.48 3.26
N PHE A 3 -8.12 -37.10 2.37
CA PHE A 3 -6.70 -36.99 2.66
C PHE A 3 -6.39 -35.78 3.60
N CYS A 4 -7.18 -34.73 3.53
CA CYS A 4 -7.07 -33.59 4.46
C CYS A 4 -7.60 -33.90 5.86
N LEU A 5 -8.60 -34.79 5.99
CA LEU A 5 -9.26 -35.11 7.25
C LEU A 5 -8.47 -36.08 8.15
N SER A 6 -7.74 -37.05 7.55
CA SER A 6 -7.03 -38.09 8.31
C SER A 6 -5.66 -37.65 8.85
N ARG A 7 -4.99 -36.70 8.22
CA ARG A 7 -3.73 -36.11 8.71
C ARG A 7 -3.91 -34.79 9.47
N GLY A 8 -5.08 -34.14 9.31
CA GLY A 8 -5.32 -32.78 9.75
C GLY A 8 -5.58 -32.60 11.24
N LEU A 9 -6.23 -33.53 11.93
CA LEU A 9 -6.64 -33.34 13.32
C LEU A 9 -5.46 -33.30 14.31
N GLY A 10 -4.43 -34.12 14.10
CA GLY A 10 -3.25 -34.12 14.98
C GLY A 10 -2.33 -32.91 14.75
N ASP A 11 -2.23 -32.46 13.52
CA ASP A 11 -1.41 -31.30 13.13
C ASP A 11 -2.11 -29.95 13.40
N VAL A 12 -3.43 -29.88 13.20
CA VAL A 12 -4.25 -28.72 13.56
C VAL A 12 -4.15 -28.46 15.07
N TYR A 13 -4.19 -29.49 15.89
CA TYR A 13 -4.10 -29.36 17.36
C TYR A 13 -2.70 -28.87 17.80
N LYS A 14 -1.64 -29.31 17.16
CA LYS A 14 -0.26 -28.83 17.44
C LYS A 14 -0.01 -27.39 16.98
N ARG A 15 -0.74 -26.92 15.97
CA ARG A 15 -0.59 -25.57 15.39
C ARG A 15 -1.49 -24.51 16.02
N GLN A 16 -2.57 -24.92 16.67
CA GLN A 16 -3.41 -24.04 17.49
C GLN A 16 -2.71 -23.56 18.77
N MET A 17 -1.50 -24.05 19.06
CA MET A 17 -0.76 -23.71 20.28
C MET A 17 -0.32 -22.23 20.38
N ASN A 18 -0.52 -21.43 19.32
CA ASN A 18 -0.18 -20.00 19.30
C ASN A 18 -1.41 -19.08 19.42
N ASN A 19 -2.47 -19.48 20.14
CA ASN A 19 -3.72 -18.71 20.31
C ASN A 19 -4.49 -18.39 19.01
N GLY A 20 -4.08 -18.90 17.86
CA GLY A 20 -4.79 -18.73 16.60
C GLY A 20 -6.11 -19.51 16.56
N LEU A 21 -7.12 -18.97 15.86
CA LEU A 21 -8.37 -19.68 15.57
C LEU A 21 -8.17 -20.85 14.61
N TYR A 22 -7.20 -20.70 13.71
CA TYR A 22 -6.89 -21.66 12.64
C TYR A 22 -5.44 -22.15 12.73
N GLY A 23 -5.21 -23.35 12.23
CA GLY A 23 -3.86 -23.89 12.07
C GLY A 23 -3.10 -23.13 10.98
N ASP A 24 -1.77 -23.08 11.11
CA ASP A 24 -0.90 -22.52 10.08
C ASP A 24 -0.94 -23.40 8.82
N PHE A 25 -1.46 -22.84 7.73
CA PHE A 25 -1.53 -23.49 6.42
C PHE A 25 -0.31 -23.17 5.53
N GLY A 26 0.49 -22.19 5.91
CA GLY A 26 1.64 -21.71 5.14
C GLY A 26 2.52 -22.84 4.59
N PRO A 27 3.01 -23.79 5.41
CA PRO A 27 3.87 -24.89 4.95
C PRO A 27 3.27 -25.81 3.87
N TYR A 28 1.96 -25.69 3.60
CA TYR A 28 1.25 -26.51 2.60
C TYR A 28 0.75 -25.75 1.40
N SER A 29 0.78 -24.42 1.46
CA SER A 29 0.17 -23.56 0.43
C SER A 29 1.11 -22.55 -0.19
N VAL A 30 2.30 -22.33 0.41
CA VAL A 30 3.28 -21.38 -0.12
C VAL A 30 4.64 -22.07 -0.33
N HIS A 31 5.41 -21.59 -1.31
CA HIS A 31 6.77 -22.06 -1.63
C HIS A 31 6.88 -23.59 -1.80
N GLY A 32 5.89 -24.19 -2.49
CA GLY A 32 5.92 -25.62 -2.76
C GLY A 32 7.21 -26.06 -3.44
N PRO A 33 7.73 -27.28 -3.20
CA PRO A 33 9.08 -27.69 -3.61
C PRO A 33 9.28 -27.71 -5.14
N ARG A 34 8.20 -27.69 -5.93
CA ARG A 34 8.24 -27.68 -7.40
C ARG A 34 7.66 -26.41 -8.01
N ILE A 35 7.37 -25.37 -7.22
CA ILE A 35 6.71 -24.17 -7.75
C ILE A 35 7.55 -23.48 -8.84
N HIS A 36 8.85 -23.38 -8.64
CA HIS A 36 9.76 -22.76 -9.59
C HIS A 36 9.87 -23.56 -10.90
N GLU A 37 9.86 -24.90 -10.83
CA GLU A 37 9.78 -25.76 -12.00
C GLU A 37 8.54 -25.45 -12.85
N PHE A 38 7.38 -25.35 -12.21
CA PHE A 38 6.12 -25.08 -12.91
C PHE A 38 6.04 -23.65 -13.47
N LEU A 39 6.55 -22.65 -12.73
CA LEU A 39 6.58 -21.28 -13.23
C LEU A 39 7.55 -21.12 -14.40
N HIS A 40 8.71 -21.76 -14.33
CA HIS A 40 9.67 -21.76 -15.44
C HIS A 40 9.09 -22.46 -16.69
N GLU A 41 8.46 -23.63 -16.53
CA GLU A 41 7.75 -24.32 -17.62
C GLU A 41 6.65 -23.42 -18.22
N MET A 42 5.83 -22.78 -17.38
CA MET A 42 4.81 -21.83 -17.83
C MET A 42 5.42 -20.67 -18.62
N ASN A 43 6.56 -20.13 -18.17
CA ASN A 43 7.25 -19.07 -18.88
C ASN A 43 7.73 -19.56 -20.25
N GLN A 44 8.44 -20.69 -20.32
CA GLN A 44 8.97 -21.22 -21.57
C GLN A 44 7.86 -21.60 -22.56
N GLU A 45 6.81 -22.27 -22.10
CA GLU A 45 5.75 -22.78 -22.96
C GLU A 45 4.73 -21.72 -23.37
N VAL A 46 4.53 -20.67 -22.56
CA VAL A 46 3.47 -19.68 -22.80
C VAL A 46 3.99 -18.25 -22.73
N LEU A 47 4.45 -17.79 -21.56
CA LEU A 47 4.60 -16.35 -21.30
C LEU A 47 5.65 -15.69 -22.20
N SER A 48 6.79 -16.36 -22.45
CA SER A 48 7.86 -15.85 -23.31
C SER A 48 7.46 -15.69 -24.78
N LYS A 49 6.32 -16.27 -25.20
CA LYS A 49 5.81 -16.17 -26.57
C LYS A 49 4.93 -14.94 -26.80
N TYR A 50 4.66 -14.16 -25.75
CA TYR A 50 3.79 -13.00 -25.81
C TYR A 50 4.47 -11.80 -25.16
N ASP A 51 4.13 -10.60 -25.62
CA ASP A 51 4.51 -9.35 -24.96
C ASP A 51 3.56 -9.07 -23.79
N VAL A 52 3.83 -9.70 -22.65
CA VAL A 52 3.00 -9.63 -21.44
C VAL A 52 3.85 -9.32 -20.22
N MET A 53 3.25 -8.64 -19.27
CA MET A 53 3.80 -8.43 -17.94
C MET A 53 3.12 -9.39 -16.96
N THR A 54 3.91 -10.10 -16.17
CA THR A 54 3.41 -11.05 -15.17
C THR A 54 3.75 -10.60 -13.76
N VAL A 55 2.79 -10.75 -12.85
CA VAL A 55 2.97 -10.43 -11.44
C VAL A 55 2.35 -11.52 -10.58
N GLY A 56 3.11 -12.00 -9.58
CA GLY A 56 2.65 -12.99 -8.61
C GLY A 56 2.14 -12.35 -7.35
N GLU A 57 1.07 -12.88 -6.76
CA GLU A 57 0.65 -12.55 -5.40
C GLU A 57 1.29 -13.56 -4.43
N THR A 58 2.16 -13.05 -3.55
CA THR A 58 3.02 -13.90 -2.71
C THR A 58 3.02 -13.40 -1.26
N SER A 59 1.93 -13.66 -0.53
CA SER A 59 1.88 -13.35 0.91
C SER A 59 2.96 -14.12 1.66
N GLY A 60 3.65 -13.44 2.58
CA GLY A 60 4.73 -14.02 3.39
C GLY A 60 6.04 -14.26 2.63
N VAL A 61 6.19 -13.74 1.40
CA VAL A 61 7.44 -13.87 0.63
C VAL A 61 8.59 -13.10 1.30
N THR A 62 9.75 -13.73 1.39
CA THR A 62 11.00 -13.06 1.77
C THR A 62 11.67 -12.44 0.54
N ILE A 63 12.70 -11.61 0.77
CA ILE A 63 13.51 -11.05 -0.32
C ILE A 63 14.15 -12.16 -1.16
N GLU A 64 14.69 -13.19 -0.51
CA GLU A 64 15.33 -14.34 -1.17
C GLU A 64 14.33 -15.13 -2.02
N GLU A 65 13.11 -15.33 -1.52
CA GLU A 65 12.06 -15.99 -2.29
C GLU A 65 11.57 -15.10 -3.45
N ALA A 66 11.43 -13.78 -3.23
CA ALA A 66 11.06 -12.86 -4.30
C ALA A 66 12.08 -12.88 -5.46
N GLN A 67 13.38 -12.97 -5.15
CA GLN A 67 14.43 -13.13 -6.16
C GLN A 67 14.33 -14.46 -6.93
N LYS A 68 13.86 -15.53 -6.29
CA LYS A 68 13.63 -16.82 -7.00
C LYS A 68 12.44 -16.73 -7.95
N TYR A 69 11.36 -16.02 -7.57
CA TYR A 69 10.17 -15.85 -8.41
C TYR A 69 10.36 -14.87 -9.57
N ALA A 70 11.11 -13.80 -9.34
CA ALA A 70 11.14 -12.64 -10.24
C ALA A 70 12.54 -12.07 -10.47
N GLY A 71 13.61 -12.83 -10.20
CA GLY A 71 14.96 -12.43 -10.55
C GLY A 71 15.17 -12.38 -12.05
N ASP A 72 16.01 -11.46 -12.53
CA ASP A 72 16.25 -11.22 -13.96
C ASP A 72 16.78 -12.47 -14.68
N ASP A 73 17.42 -13.39 -13.96
CA ASP A 73 18.00 -14.64 -14.45
C ASP A 73 17.06 -15.86 -14.31
N ARG A 74 15.83 -15.67 -13.81
CA ARG A 74 14.96 -16.79 -13.43
C ARG A 74 14.05 -17.27 -14.56
N GLU A 75 13.63 -16.37 -15.46
CA GLU A 75 12.66 -16.71 -16.52
C GLU A 75 11.37 -17.31 -15.95
N GLU A 76 10.84 -16.73 -14.89
CA GLU A 76 9.58 -17.12 -14.23
C GLU A 76 8.57 -15.99 -14.36
N LEU A 77 8.52 -15.06 -13.38
CA LEU A 77 7.64 -13.90 -13.36
C LEU A 77 8.45 -12.61 -13.53
N ASN A 78 7.81 -11.52 -13.94
CA ASN A 78 8.47 -10.22 -14.01
C ASN A 78 8.61 -9.55 -12.64
N MET A 79 7.65 -9.76 -11.72
CA MET A 79 7.65 -9.22 -10.37
C MET A 79 6.68 -9.97 -9.47
N VAL A 80 6.76 -9.72 -8.16
CA VAL A 80 5.82 -10.25 -7.17
C VAL A 80 5.34 -9.14 -6.24
N PHE A 81 4.11 -9.26 -5.73
CA PHE A 81 3.61 -8.47 -4.62
C PHE A 81 4.05 -9.07 -3.29
N GLN A 82 4.80 -8.31 -2.52
CA GLN A 82 5.09 -8.58 -1.12
C GLN A 82 4.04 -7.90 -0.22
N PHE A 83 3.78 -8.45 0.95
CA PHE A 83 2.71 -7.99 1.84
C PHE A 83 3.19 -7.45 3.18
N GLU A 84 4.48 -7.51 3.49
CA GLU A 84 5.01 -7.12 4.80
C GLU A 84 4.51 -5.74 5.25
N HIS A 85 4.53 -4.71 4.39
CA HIS A 85 4.13 -3.35 4.74
C HIS A 85 2.62 -3.18 4.98
N VAL A 86 1.78 -4.07 4.42
CA VAL A 86 0.33 -4.04 4.64
C VAL A 86 -0.12 -4.98 5.78
N GLU A 87 0.74 -5.89 6.22
CA GLU A 87 0.48 -6.82 7.33
C GLU A 87 0.91 -6.28 8.69
N ILE A 88 1.68 -5.18 8.75
CA ILE A 88 2.12 -4.54 10.02
C ILE A 88 0.97 -4.05 10.88
N GLY A 89 1.23 -3.92 12.18
CA GLY A 89 0.24 -3.42 13.14
C GLY A 89 -0.88 -4.43 13.40
N GLY A 90 -0.56 -5.72 13.36
CA GLY A 90 -1.42 -6.79 13.84
C GLY A 90 -1.40 -6.91 15.36
N GLY A 91 -2.49 -7.45 15.94
CA GLY A 91 -2.61 -7.79 17.35
C GLY A 91 -2.67 -9.31 17.56
N ASP A 92 -3.10 -9.74 18.74
CA ASP A 92 -3.21 -11.15 19.13
C ASP A 92 -4.09 -11.98 18.17
N TYR A 93 -5.01 -11.33 17.46
CA TYR A 93 -5.91 -11.95 16.47
C TYR A 93 -5.65 -11.43 15.06
N GLY A 94 -4.36 -11.29 14.69
CA GLY A 94 -3.94 -10.82 13.38
C GLY A 94 -4.35 -9.37 13.12
N LYS A 95 -4.96 -9.10 11.96
CA LYS A 95 -5.36 -7.72 11.59
C LYS A 95 -6.49 -7.12 12.44
N TRP A 96 -7.19 -7.93 13.25
CA TRP A 96 -8.36 -7.51 14.01
C TRP A 96 -7.96 -6.74 15.29
N THR A 97 -7.49 -5.54 15.09
CA THR A 97 -7.06 -4.60 16.14
C THR A 97 -7.42 -3.17 15.76
N THR A 98 -7.60 -2.32 16.76
CA THR A 98 -7.76 -0.86 16.57
C THR A 98 -6.44 -0.11 16.59
N GLU A 99 -5.33 -0.80 16.87
CA GLU A 99 -4.00 -0.19 16.91
C GLU A 99 -3.58 0.29 15.52
N ARG A 100 -2.94 1.44 15.50
CA ARG A 100 -2.34 1.96 14.29
C ARG A 100 -1.01 1.25 14.02
N TYR A 101 -0.61 1.18 12.75
CA TYR A 101 0.70 0.64 12.38
C TYR A 101 1.85 1.48 12.95
N ASP A 102 3.00 0.85 13.19
CA ASP A 102 4.24 1.54 13.52
C ASP A 102 4.86 2.12 12.24
N PHE A 103 5.00 3.45 12.21
CA PHE A 103 5.60 4.15 11.07
C PHE A 103 7.08 3.77 10.84
N LYS A 104 7.85 3.53 11.90
CA LYS A 104 9.26 3.11 11.75
C LYS A 104 9.35 1.73 11.13
N GLU A 105 8.49 0.81 11.53
CA GLU A 105 8.40 -0.53 10.95
C GLU A 105 8.01 -0.43 9.47
N PHE A 106 6.96 0.33 9.13
CA PHE A 106 6.58 0.59 7.75
C PHE A 106 7.75 1.11 6.92
N LYS A 107 8.41 2.16 7.39
CA LYS A 107 9.56 2.79 6.72
C LYS A 107 10.71 1.80 6.53
N LYS A 108 11.06 1.02 7.57
CA LYS A 108 12.10 0.00 7.52
C LYS A 108 11.82 -1.06 6.45
N ILE A 109 10.57 -1.52 6.36
CA ILE A 109 10.15 -2.50 5.35
C ILE A 109 10.30 -1.91 3.95
N MET A 110 9.75 -0.71 3.71
CA MET A 110 9.85 -0.06 2.40
C MET A 110 11.29 0.16 1.96
N ILE A 111 12.17 0.58 2.87
CA ILE A 111 13.61 0.74 2.60
C ILE A 111 14.26 -0.61 2.28
N LYS A 112 14.00 -1.64 3.09
CA LYS A 112 14.54 -2.99 2.88
C LYS A 112 14.24 -3.50 1.48
N TRP A 113 12.98 -3.41 1.04
CA TRP A 113 12.57 -3.88 -0.28
C TRP A 113 13.18 -3.06 -1.42
N GLN A 114 13.43 -1.76 -1.22
CA GLN A 114 14.15 -0.95 -2.21
C GLN A 114 15.63 -1.32 -2.31
N GLU A 115 16.30 -1.53 -1.19
CA GLU A 115 17.74 -1.77 -1.15
C GLU A 115 18.13 -3.22 -1.49
N GLU A 116 17.39 -4.19 -0.99
CA GLU A 116 17.76 -5.60 -1.14
C GLU A 116 17.32 -6.23 -2.47
N LEU A 117 16.31 -5.67 -3.15
CA LEU A 117 15.96 -6.07 -4.52
C LEU A 117 16.77 -5.35 -5.60
N ALA A 118 17.45 -4.24 -5.28
CA ALA A 118 18.18 -3.45 -6.25
C ALA A 118 19.17 -4.29 -7.07
N GLY A 119 19.02 -4.27 -8.40
CA GLY A 119 19.85 -5.03 -9.34
C GLY A 119 19.65 -6.56 -9.32
N LYS A 120 18.59 -7.07 -8.69
CA LYS A 120 18.31 -8.50 -8.57
C LYS A 120 16.90 -8.87 -9.05
N ALA A 121 15.90 -8.05 -8.75
CA ALA A 121 14.53 -8.24 -9.16
C ALA A 121 13.77 -6.91 -9.19
N TRP A 122 12.69 -6.84 -9.97
CA TRP A 122 11.87 -5.64 -10.08
C TRP A 122 10.82 -5.59 -8.97
N ASN A 123 10.67 -4.42 -8.33
CA ASN A 123 9.76 -4.24 -7.19
C ASN A 123 8.34 -3.86 -7.65
N SER A 124 7.31 -4.45 -7.04
CA SER A 124 5.92 -3.99 -7.14
C SER A 124 5.62 -3.02 -5.99
N LEU A 125 5.12 -1.84 -6.33
CA LEU A 125 4.84 -0.77 -5.36
C LEU A 125 3.34 -0.60 -5.21
N PHE A 126 2.80 -0.75 -4.01
CA PHE A 126 1.38 -0.51 -3.72
C PHE A 126 1.18 -0.14 -2.25
N LEU A 127 0.08 0.53 -1.94
CA LEU A 127 -0.36 0.83 -0.57
C LEU A 127 -1.74 0.27 -0.27
N GLY A 128 -2.50 -0.10 -1.30
CA GLY A 128 -3.82 -0.67 -1.15
C GLY A 128 -4.16 -1.63 -2.29
N ASN A 129 -5.11 -2.52 -2.01
CA ASN A 129 -5.71 -3.44 -2.96
C ASN A 129 -7.14 -3.80 -2.50
N HIS A 130 -7.79 -4.75 -3.18
CA HIS A 130 -9.13 -5.21 -2.84
C HIS A 130 -9.23 -5.99 -1.51
N ASP A 131 -8.09 -6.34 -0.91
CA ASP A 131 -8.01 -7.11 0.35
C ASP A 131 -7.46 -6.27 1.53
N GLN A 132 -7.22 -4.97 1.32
CA GLN A 132 -6.74 -4.05 2.34
C GLN A 132 -7.72 -2.89 2.56
N PRO A 133 -7.76 -2.27 3.74
CA PRO A 133 -8.45 -0.99 3.92
C PRO A 133 -7.91 0.09 2.98
N ARG A 134 -8.67 1.16 2.76
CA ARG A 134 -8.22 2.30 1.96
C ARG A 134 -6.91 2.87 2.49
N SER A 135 -5.95 3.09 1.60
CA SER A 135 -4.57 3.50 1.93
C SER A 135 -4.51 4.79 2.73
N VAL A 136 -5.32 5.80 2.39
CA VAL A 136 -5.34 7.08 3.11
C VAL A 136 -5.87 6.93 4.54
N SER A 137 -6.85 6.05 4.77
CA SER A 137 -7.38 5.77 6.12
C SER A 137 -6.41 4.96 6.96
N ARG A 138 -5.65 4.05 6.32
CA ARG A 138 -4.71 3.17 7.02
C ARG A 138 -3.36 3.85 7.29
N PHE A 139 -2.73 4.40 6.26
CA PHE A 139 -1.36 4.93 6.32
C PHE A 139 -1.30 6.45 6.42
N GLY A 140 -2.31 7.15 5.91
CA GLY A 140 -2.44 8.60 5.96
C GLY A 140 -3.31 9.09 7.12
N ASN A 141 -4.09 10.10 6.82
CA ASN A 141 -5.10 10.67 7.72
C ASN A 141 -6.33 11.07 6.90
N ASP A 142 -7.43 10.39 7.11
CA ASP A 142 -8.68 10.62 6.38
C ASP A 142 -9.62 11.66 7.02
N ASN A 143 -9.16 12.33 8.07
CA ASN A 143 -9.84 13.52 8.55
C ASN A 143 -9.96 14.54 7.40
N PRO A 144 -11.13 15.15 7.16
CA PRO A 144 -11.31 16.08 6.04
C PRO A 144 -10.26 17.20 5.95
N ALA A 145 -9.69 17.64 7.08
CA ALA A 145 -8.64 18.65 7.11
C ALA A 145 -7.29 18.16 6.55
N TYR A 146 -7.04 16.86 6.54
CA TYR A 146 -5.76 16.27 6.18
C TYR A 146 -5.84 15.27 5.03
N ARG A 147 -7.03 14.79 4.66
CA ARG A 147 -7.23 13.72 3.68
C ARG A 147 -6.48 13.95 2.38
N ASP A 148 -6.69 15.10 1.74
CA ASP A 148 -6.10 15.38 0.42
C ASP A 148 -4.59 15.51 0.49
N ILE A 149 -4.07 16.22 1.50
CA ILE A 149 -2.63 16.41 1.65
C ILE A 149 -1.93 15.11 2.02
N SER A 150 -2.55 14.26 2.87
CA SER A 150 -1.97 12.98 3.24
C SER A 150 -2.07 11.95 2.11
N ALA A 151 -3.14 11.95 1.31
CA ALA A 151 -3.24 11.12 0.11
C ALA A 151 -2.14 11.47 -0.92
N LYS A 152 -1.92 12.77 -1.17
CA LYS A 152 -0.83 13.26 -2.04
C LYS A 152 0.55 12.91 -1.49
N MET A 153 0.74 12.97 -0.17
CA MET A 153 1.99 12.59 0.48
C MET A 153 2.28 11.10 0.29
N LEU A 154 1.31 10.22 0.54
CA LEU A 154 1.43 8.79 0.31
C LEU A 154 1.75 8.47 -1.16
N ALA A 155 1.03 9.10 -2.10
CA ALA A 155 1.27 8.96 -3.53
C ALA A 155 2.70 9.37 -3.91
N THR A 156 3.20 10.50 -3.39
CA THR A 156 4.57 10.97 -3.65
C THR A 156 5.60 9.97 -3.12
N CYS A 157 5.42 9.52 -1.87
CA CYS A 157 6.32 8.54 -1.25
C CYS A 157 6.46 7.29 -2.11
N LEU A 158 5.34 6.76 -2.60
CA LEU A 158 5.34 5.52 -3.40
C LEU A 158 5.87 5.73 -4.83
N HIS A 159 5.37 6.76 -5.54
CA HIS A 159 5.65 6.93 -6.96
C HIS A 159 7.10 7.35 -7.26
N MET A 160 7.84 7.88 -6.30
CA MET A 160 9.25 8.23 -6.48
C MET A 160 10.22 7.08 -6.18
N MET A 161 9.74 5.91 -5.74
CA MET A 161 10.54 4.70 -5.53
C MET A 161 10.82 3.95 -6.84
N GLN A 162 11.84 3.09 -6.84
CA GLN A 162 12.11 2.15 -7.92
C GLN A 162 11.11 1.00 -7.89
N GLY A 163 10.53 0.68 -9.04
CA GLY A 163 9.54 -0.38 -9.18
C GLY A 163 8.33 0.07 -9.98
N THR A 164 7.35 -0.79 -10.14
CA THR A 164 6.09 -0.50 -10.82
C THR A 164 5.02 -0.12 -9.80
N PRO A 165 4.52 1.14 -9.79
CA PRO A 165 3.44 1.51 -8.89
C PRO A 165 2.10 0.98 -9.41
N TYR A 166 1.35 0.35 -8.49
CA TYR A 166 -0.02 -0.11 -8.70
C TYR A 166 -0.96 0.79 -7.92
N VAL A 167 -1.85 1.47 -8.63
CA VAL A 167 -2.84 2.37 -8.06
C VAL A 167 -4.17 1.62 -7.97
N TYR A 168 -4.63 1.35 -6.75
CA TYR A 168 -5.94 0.71 -6.58
C TYR A 168 -7.07 1.72 -6.82
N GLN A 169 -8.15 1.27 -7.49
CA GLN A 169 -9.30 2.12 -7.85
C GLN A 169 -9.80 2.96 -6.66
N GLY A 170 -9.90 4.28 -6.86
CA GLY A 170 -10.32 5.24 -5.85
C GLY A 170 -9.17 5.79 -4.99
N GLU A 171 -7.98 5.21 -5.06
CA GLU A 171 -6.79 5.75 -4.39
C GLU A 171 -6.42 7.11 -4.99
N GLU A 172 -6.53 7.24 -6.32
CA GLU A 172 -6.33 8.48 -7.09
C GLU A 172 -7.36 9.59 -6.76
N LEU A 173 -8.44 9.26 -6.06
CA LEU A 173 -9.42 10.22 -5.54
C LEU A 173 -9.24 10.49 -4.04
N GLY A 174 -8.37 9.76 -3.37
CA GLY A 174 -8.29 9.76 -1.92
C GLY A 174 -9.54 9.21 -1.25
N MET A 175 -10.17 8.17 -1.83
CA MET A 175 -11.31 7.48 -1.22
C MET A 175 -10.90 6.88 0.13
N THR A 176 -11.79 7.01 1.13
CA THR A 176 -11.56 6.58 2.51
C THR A 176 -12.29 5.28 2.83
N ASN A 177 -12.01 4.72 3.99
CA ASN A 177 -12.85 3.69 4.58
C ASN A 177 -14.30 4.17 4.68
N VAL A 178 -15.24 3.22 4.59
CA VAL A 178 -16.68 3.51 4.69
C VAL A 178 -17.18 3.51 6.13
N TYR A 179 -16.48 2.80 7.02
CA TYR A 179 -16.78 2.74 8.45
C TYR A 179 -18.22 2.27 8.75
N PHE A 180 -18.69 1.19 8.13
CA PHE A 180 -20.01 0.63 8.45
C PHE A 180 -20.16 0.33 9.93
N ASP A 181 -21.20 0.87 10.55
CA ASP A 181 -21.53 0.72 11.97
C ASP A 181 -22.44 -0.47 12.28
N LYS A 182 -22.89 -1.19 11.25
CA LYS A 182 -23.77 -2.35 11.38
C LYS A 182 -23.16 -3.57 10.69
N LEU A 183 -23.25 -4.72 11.34
CA LEU A 183 -22.72 -5.97 10.82
C LEU A 183 -23.42 -6.39 9.52
N GLU A 184 -24.71 -6.07 9.37
CA GLU A 184 -25.52 -6.39 8.20
C GLU A 184 -25.05 -5.67 6.92
N ASP A 185 -24.23 -4.64 7.04
CA ASP A 185 -23.70 -3.88 5.90
C ASP A 185 -22.45 -4.53 5.31
N TYR A 186 -21.78 -5.38 6.10
CA TYR A 186 -20.62 -6.13 5.63
C TYR A 186 -21.01 -7.30 4.75
N ARG A 187 -20.20 -7.56 3.73
CA ARG A 187 -20.37 -8.66 2.75
C ARG A 187 -19.21 -9.62 2.74
N ASP A 188 -18.05 -9.17 3.22
CA ASP A 188 -16.85 -9.98 3.25
C ASP A 188 -16.96 -11.14 4.23
N ILE A 189 -16.86 -12.35 3.70
CA ILE A 189 -16.99 -13.59 4.48
C ILE A 189 -15.93 -13.70 5.59
N GLU A 190 -14.74 -13.18 5.37
CA GLU A 190 -13.68 -13.15 6.39
C GLU A 190 -14.12 -12.29 7.58
N SER A 191 -14.64 -11.09 7.30
CA SER A 191 -15.16 -10.17 8.32
C SER A 191 -16.28 -10.79 9.16
N LEU A 192 -17.24 -11.45 8.49
CA LEU A 192 -18.39 -12.07 9.16
C LEU A 192 -17.98 -13.29 10.00
N HIS A 193 -17.09 -14.15 9.48
CA HIS A 193 -16.60 -15.31 10.20
C HIS A 193 -15.80 -14.92 11.43
N TYR A 194 -14.82 -14.01 11.29
CA TYR A 194 -14.04 -13.58 12.46
C TYR A 194 -14.87 -12.83 13.49
N PHE A 195 -15.87 -12.05 13.05
CA PHE A 195 -16.81 -11.43 14.00
C PHE A 195 -17.48 -12.51 14.85
N THR A 196 -18.10 -13.51 14.21
CA THR A 196 -18.80 -14.59 14.90
C THR A 196 -17.86 -15.36 15.82
N GLU A 197 -16.73 -15.83 15.30
CA GLU A 197 -15.83 -16.70 16.06
C GLU A 197 -15.15 -15.99 17.24
N LEU A 198 -14.71 -14.75 17.08
CA LEU A 198 -14.04 -14.01 18.15
C LEU A 198 -15.02 -13.56 19.24
N THR A 199 -16.26 -13.26 18.87
CA THR A 199 -17.27 -12.82 19.86
C THR A 199 -17.95 -14.01 20.57
N GLU A 200 -18.32 -15.07 19.87
CA GLU A 200 -18.93 -16.26 20.47
C GLU A 200 -17.98 -17.02 21.40
N THR A 201 -16.68 -16.98 21.10
CA THR A 201 -15.64 -17.57 21.97
C THR A 201 -15.24 -16.65 23.14
N GLY A 202 -15.82 -15.45 23.22
CA GLY A 202 -15.53 -14.47 24.27
C GLY A 202 -14.12 -13.89 24.23
N ARG A 203 -13.42 -14.03 23.10
CA ARG A 203 -12.06 -13.48 22.90
C ARG A 203 -12.08 -11.97 22.70
N LEU A 204 -13.07 -11.46 21.98
CA LEU A 204 -13.32 -10.03 21.80
C LEU A 204 -14.77 -9.70 22.11
N THR A 205 -15.04 -8.47 22.55
CA THR A 205 -16.43 -8.00 22.65
C THR A 205 -16.97 -7.63 21.27
N PRO A 206 -18.31 -7.75 21.04
CA PRO A 206 -18.92 -7.32 19.77
C PRO A 206 -18.60 -5.86 19.42
N GLU A 207 -18.59 -4.96 20.41
CA GLU A 207 -18.30 -3.54 20.21
C GLU A 207 -16.85 -3.30 19.77
N TYR A 208 -15.89 -4.05 20.35
CA TYR A 208 -14.49 -3.95 19.94
C TYR A 208 -14.28 -4.54 18.54
N MET A 209 -14.89 -5.71 18.26
CA MET A 209 -14.78 -6.32 16.95
C MET A 209 -15.42 -5.46 15.85
N MET A 210 -16.55 -4.78 16.12
CA MET A 210 -17.11 -3.80 15.20
C MET A 210 -16.12 -2.67 14.88
N LYS A 211 -15.41 -2.14 15.88
CA LYS A 211 -14.35 -1.14 15.64
C LYS A 211 -13.22 -1.70 14.77
N CYS A 212 -12.83 -2.96 14.98
CA CYS A 212 -11.86 -3.62 14.11
C CYS A 212 -12.37 -3.75 12.67
N LEU A 213 -13.63 -4.13 12.45
CA LEU A 213 -14.24 -4.19 11.13
C LEU A 213 -14.24 -2.83 10.42
N MET A 214 -14.65 -1.76 11.12
CA MET A 214 -14.64 -0.40 10.59
C MET A 214 -13.25 0.01 10.07
N LEU A 215 -12.19 -0.42 10.74
CA LEU A 215 -10.82 -0.06 10.38
C LEU A 215 -10.15 -1.03 9.42
N ARG A 216 -10.45 -2.34 9.49
CA ARG A 216 -9.64 -3.39 8.89
C ARG A 216 -10.35 -4.28 7.88
N SER A 217 -11.71 -4.22 7.79
CA SER A 217 -12.43 -5.04 6.82
C SER A 217 -12.04 -4.70 5.38
N ARG A 218 -11.96 -5.73 4.55
CA ARG A 218 -11.75 -5.63 3.09
C ARG A 218 -12.88 -4.87 2.39
N ASP A 219 -14.09 -4.88 2.96
CA ASP A 219 -15.24 -4.16 2.42
C ASP A 219 -15.01 -2.65 2.30
N ASN A 220 -14.13 -2.07 3.12
CA ASN A 220 -13.73 -0.67 2.98
C ASN A 220 -13.16 -0.34 1.59
N ALA A 221 -12.43 -1.28 0.98
CA ALA A 221 -11.87 -1.11 -0.35
C ALA A 221 -12.82 -1.54 -1.49
N ARG A 222 -13.90 -2.25 -1.15
CA ARG A 222 -14.81 -2.86 -2.13
C ARG A 222 -16.10 -2.07 -2.35
N THR A 223 -16.24 -0.91 -1.68
CA THR A 223 -17.34 0.02 -1.94
C THR A 223 -17.32 0.49 -3.39
N PRO A 224 -18.50 0.77 -4.00
CA PRO A 224 -18.59 1.28 -5.35
C PRO A 224 -17.69 2.50 -5.59
N MET A 225 -17.11 2.59 -6.79
CA MET A 225 -16.36 3.76 -7.23
C MET A 225 -17.24 5.01 -7.20
N GLN A 226 -16.69 6.11 -6.71
CA GLN A 226 -17.41 7.37 -6.56
C GLN A 226 -17.18 8.24 -7.79
N TRP A 227 -18.07 8.12 -8.77
CA TRP A 227 -17.97 8.83 -10.04
C TRP A 227 -18.45 10.28 -9.97
N ASP A 228 -19.62 10.50 -9.32
CA ASP A 228 -20.24 11.82 -9.19
C ASP A 228 -21.16 11.92 -7.98
N THR A 229 -21.85 13.03 -7.82
CA THR A 229 -22.77 13.32 -6.70
C THR A 229 -24.19 12.79 -6.92
N SER A 230 -24.49 12.10 -8.03
CA SER A 230 -25.80 11.52 -8.28
C SER A 230 -26.08 10.30 -7.39
N ALA A 231 -27.32 9.86 -7.34
CA ALA A 231 -27.72 8.68 -6.58
C ALA A 231 -26.85 7.47 -6.94
N GLY A 232 -26.42 6.70 -5.95
CA GLY A 232 -25.50 5.58 -6.17
C GLY A 232 -24.07 6.01 -6.56
N ALA A 233 -23.70 7.28 -6.32
CA ALA A 233 -22.41 7.86 -6.68
C ALA A 233 -22.09 7.77 -8.18
N GLY A 234 -23.10 7.77 -9.06
CA GLY A 234 -22.93 7.54 -10.48
C GLY A 234 -22.48 6.13 -10.87
N PHE A 235 -22.37 5.21 -9.90
CA PHE A 235 -21.93 3.85 -10.14
C PHE A 235 -23.05 2.95 -10.67
N THR A 236 -24.25 3.08 -10.14
CA THR A 236 -25.41 2.29 -10.54
C THR A 236 -26.72 3.04 -10.34
N THR A 237 -27.74 2.70 -11.14
CA THR A 237 -29.13 3.14 -10.94
C THR A 237 -29.96 2.15 -10.12
N GLY A 238 -29.42 0.96 -9.83
CA GLY A 238 -30.01 -0.07 -8.98
C GLY A 238 -29.38 -0.10 -7.58
N GLU A 239 -29.72 -1.11 -6.80
CA GLU A 239 -29.10 -1.37 -5.51
C GLU A 239 -27.70 -1.98 -5.73
N PRO A 240 -26.62 -1.36 -5.20
CA PRO A 240 -25.29 -1.91 -5.32
C PRO A 240 -25.11 -3.13 -4.39
N TRP A 241 -24.24 -4.05 -4.77
CA TRP A 241 -23.91 -5.24 -3.97
C TRP A 241 -23.45 -4.90 -2.54
N ILE A 242 -22.66 -3.83 -2.40
CA ILE A 242 -22.24 -3.25 -1.12
C ILE A 242 -22.60 -1.76 -1.13
N LYS A 243 -22.99 -1.22 0.02
CA LYS A 243 -23.41 0.18 0.14
C LYS A 243 -22.32 1.14 -0.33
N VAL A 244 -22.72 2.18 -1.02
CA VAL A 244 -21.86 3.31 -1.40
C VAL A 244 -21.37 4.02 -0.14
N ASN A 245 -20.11 4.43 -0.12
CA ASN A 245 -19.58 5.29 0.94
C ASN A 245 -20.29 6.65 0.88
N PRO A 246 -20.96 7.09 1.95
CA PRO A 246 -21.79 8.31 1.93
C PRO A 246 -20.99 9.58 1.64
N ASN A 247 -19.67 9.55 1.77
CA ASN A 247 -18.81 10.70 1.48
C ASN A 247 -18.61 10.95 -0.03
N TYR A 248 -19.28 10.21 -0.92
CA TYR A 248 -19.24 10.45 -2.36
C TYR A 248 -19.69 11.86 -2.76
N GLN A 249 -20.48 12.51 -1.91
CA GLN A 249 -20.88 13.91 -2.11
C GLN A 249 -19.69 14.89 -2.04
N GLN A 250 -18.59 14.51 -1.40
CA GLN A 250 -17.37 15.32 -1.25
C GLN A 250 -16.17 14.72 -1.98
N ILE A 251 -16.18 13.40 -2.17
CA ILE A 251 -15.06 12.66 -2.80
C ILE A 251 -15.62 11.95 -4.03
N ASN A 252 -15.43 12.52 -5.21
CA ASN A 252 -15.86 11.90 -6.45
C ASN A 252 -15.00 12.35 -7.64
N ALA A 253 -14.99 11.54 -8.69
CA ALA A 253 -14.19 11.80 -9.88
C ALA A 253 -14.61 13.08 -10.61
N ALA A 254 -15.92 13.33 -10.75
CA ALA A 254 -16.45 14.46 -11.51
C ALA A 254 -16.01 15.83 -10.95
N ASP A 255 -15.95 15.95 -9.63
CA ASP A 255 -15.50 17.20 -9.00
C ASP A 255 -14.00 17.31 -8.99
N GLN A 256 -13.25 16.21 -8.77
CA GLN A 256 -11.79 16.25 -8.83
C GLN A 256 -11.24 16.53 -10.23
N LEU A 257 -11.93 16.13 -11.27
CA LEU A 257 -11.57 16.50 -12.66
C LEU A 257 -11.65 18.00 -12.92
N LYS A 258 -12.47 18.74 -12.17
CA LYS A 258 -12.61 20.21 -12.30
C LYS A 258 -11.59 20.97 -11.45
N ASP A 259 -11.07 20.36 -10.40
CA ASP A 259 -10.13 20.96 -9.47
C ASP A 259 -8.67 20.63 -9.86
N PRO A 260 -7.88 21.61 -10.37
CA PRO A 260 -6.49 21.38 -10.77
C PRO A 260 -5.57 21.00 -9.60
N ASP A 261 -6.00 21.25 -8.36
CA ASP A 261 -5.25 20.92 -7.15
C ASP A 261 -5.77 19.62 -6.46
N SER A 262 -6.69 18.90 -7.10
CA SER A 262 -7.23 17.65 -6.58
C SER A 262 -6.18 16.55 -6.41
N VAL A 263 -6.54 15.49 -5.67
CA VAL A 263 -5.73 14.26 -5.54
C VAL A 263 -5.56 13.62 -6.92
N PHE A 264 -6.61 13.59 -7.75
CA PHE A 264 -6.57 13.04 -9.11
C PHE A 264 -5.52 13.71 -9.99
N HIS A 265 -5.52 15.04 -10.09
CA HIS A 265 -4.53 15.76 -10.89
C HIS A 265 -3.11 15.65 -10.31
N TYR A 266 -3.00 15.45 -9.01
CA TYR A 266 -1.71 15.18 -8.37
C TYR A 266 -1.13 13.82 -8.79
N TYR A 267 -1.94 12.75 -8.79
CA TYR A 267 -1.57 11.44 -9.33
C TYR A 267 -1.21 11.52 -10.82
N GLN A 268 -1.97 12.28 -11.61
CA GLN A 268 -1.65 12.51 -13.03
C GLN A 268 -0.26 13.15 -13.21
N LYS A 269 0.10 14.13 -12.35
CA LYS A 269 1.44 14.75 -12.36
C LYS A 269 2.54 13.75 -11.99
N LEU A 270 2.33 12.92 -10.95
CA LEU A 270 3.29 11.89 -10.54
C LEU A 270 3.53 10.85 -11.64
N ILE A 271 2.47 10.36 -12.28
CA ILE A 271 2.56 9.40 -13.38
C ILE A 271 3.31 10.01 -14.58
N ARG A 272 3.05 11.29 -14.89
CA ARG A 272 3.78 12.01 -15.93
C ARG A 272 5.27 12.12 -15.62
N LEU A 273 5.63 12.52 -14.40
CA LEU A 273 7.04 12.60 -13.98
C LEU A 273 7.75 11.25 -14.13
N ARG A 274 7.10 10.14 -13.77
CA ARG A 274 7.68 8.81 -13.98
C ARG A 274 7.90 8.44 -15.44
N LYS A 275 7.04 8.91 -16.35
CA LYS A 275 7.18 8.69 -17.80
C LYS A 275 8.26 9.55 -18.44
N GLU A 276 8.53 10.72 -17.88
CA GLU A 276 9.44 11.72 -18.45
C GLU A 276 10.85 11.68 -17.83
N MET A 277 11.03 11.04 -16.66
CA MET A 277 12.27 11.10 -15.89
C MET A 277 12.78 9.71 -15.51
N ASP A 278 13.77 9.22 -16.24
CA ASP A 278 14.40 7.92 -16.04
C ASP A 278 14.96 7.73 -14.62
N ILE A 279 15.42 8.80 -13.98
CA ILE A 279 15.92 8.75 -12.61
C ILE A 279 14.87 8.23 -11.60
N ILE A 280 13.59 8.49 -11.83
CA ILE A 280 12.52 7.99 -10.96
C ILE A 280 12.37 6.47 -11.11
N VAL A 281 12.57 5.96 -12.33
CA VAL A 281 12.37 4.56 -12.66
C VAL A 281 13.65 3.74 -12.37
N TYR A 282 14.80 4.20 -12.86
CA TYR A 282 16.04 3.41 -12.86
C TYR A 282 17.11 3.89 -11.88
N GLY A 283 16.94 5.06 -11.24
CA GLY A 283 17.92 5.59 -10.31
C GLY A 283 18.15 4.67 -9.11
N GLU A 284 19.34 4.68 -8.56
CA GLU A 284 19.68 4.01 -7.30
C GLU A 284 18.94 4.66 -6.13
N PHE A 285 18.59 3.87 -5.12
CA PHE A 285 17.87 4.32 -3.94
C PHE A 285 18.83 4.48 -2.75
N GLU A 286 18.72 5.61 -2.05
CA GLU A 286 19.45 5.87 -0.79
C GLU A 286 18.50 6.47 0.24
N ALA A 287 18.26 5.75 1.33
CA ALA A 287 17.40 6.21 2.41
C ALA A 287 18.09 7.26 3.29
N LEU A 288 17.37 8.32 3.60
CA LEU A 288 17.73 9.33 4.58
C LEU A 288 16.83 9.24 5.81
N TYR A 289 17.25 9.80 6.93
CA TYR A 289 16.41 9.89 8.14
C TYR A 289 15.80 8.54 8.58
N ARG A 290 16.57 7.46 8.49
CA ARG A 290 16.11 6.08 8.74
C ARG A 290 15.40 5.92 10.08
N ASP A 291 15.91 6.53 11.14
CA ASP A 291 15.39 6.40 12.50
C ASP A 291 14.44 7.53 12.92
N HIS A 292 14.15 8.49 12.04
CA HIS A 292 13.27 9.63 12.35
C HIS A 292 11.82 9.18 12.52
N ASP A 293 11.15 9.67 13.55
CA ASP A 293 9.80 9.24 13.94
C ASP A 293 8.67 9.72 13.01
N GLN A 294 8.93 10.73 12.17
CA GLN A 294 7.91 11.41 11.36
C GLN A 294 8.27 11.49 9.88
N ILE A 295 9.58 11.54 9.55
CA ILE A 295 10.04 11.79 8.19
C ILE A 295 10.43 10.49 7.49
N PHE A 296 9.89 10.31 6.28
CA PHE A 296 10.40 9.37 5.30
C PHE A 296 11.03 10.19 4.16
N ALA A 297 12.34 10.12 4.03
CA ALA A 297 13.05 10.80 2.97
C ALA A 297 14.08 9.86 2.32
N TYR A 298 14.29 10.04 1.02
CA TYR A 298 15.26 9.27 0.25
C TYR A 298 15.73 10.02 -0.98
N ILE A 299 16.91 9.65 -1.45
CA ILE A 299 17.50 10.14 -2.70
C ILE A 299 17.42 9.04 -3.77
N ARG A 300 17.19 9.47 -5.02
CA ARG A 300 17.42 8.66 -6.20
C ARG A 300 18.63 9.24 -6.94
N LYS A 301 19.48 8.37 -7.52
CA LYS A 301 20.69 8.77 -8.25
C LYS A 301 20.75 8.06 -9.59
N LEU A 302 21.01 8.82 -10.66
CA LEU A 302 21.22 8.28 -12.01
C LEU A 302 22.29 9.10 -12.72
N GLY A 303 23.50 8.57 -12.84
CA GLY A 303 24.65 9.34 -13.35
C GLY A 303 24.91 10.59 -12.50
N SER A 304 24.86 11.78 -13.10
CA SER A 304 25.00 13.07 -12.39
C SER A 304 23.70 13.54 -11.74
N GLU A 305 22.56 12.99 -12.14
CA GLU A 305 21.25 13.44 -11.67
C GLU A 305 20.95 12.95 -10.26
N LYS A 306 20.31 13.79 -9.46
CA LYS A 306 19.84 13.48 -8.11
C LYS A 306 18.41 13.96 -7.91
N LEU A 307 17.61 13.14 -7.24
CA LEU A 307 16.23 13.45 -6.89
C LEU A 307 16.03 13.16 -5.42
N LEU A 308 15.57 14.14 -4.65
CA LEU A 308 15.24 14.00 -3.24
C LEU A 308 13.74 14.00 -3.07
N THR A 309 13.22 12.98 -2.40
CA THR A 309 11.82 12.89 -1.96
C THR A 309 11.77 13.05 -0.45
N VAL A 310 10.87 13.89 0.04
CA VAL A 310 10.64 14.15 1.46
C VAL A 310 9.17 14.06 1.78
N CYS A 311 8.82 13.30 2.82
CA CYS A 311 7.44 13.07 3.27
C CYS A 311 7.36 13.15 4.80
N ASN A 312 6.51 14.02 5.33
CA ASN A 312 6.14 14.01 6.74
C ASN A 312 4.90 13.13 6.93
N PHE A 313 5.04 12.01 7.63
CA PHE A 313 3.94 11.05 7.90
C PHE A 313 3.15 11.37 9.18
N SER A 314 3.31 12.58 9.71
CA SER A 314 2.74 12.99 10.99
C SER A 314 1.74 14.14 10.84
N ALA A 315 0.77 14.17 11.75
CA ALA A 315 -0.12 15.32 11.94
C ALA A 315 0.56 16.50 12.71
N GLN A 316 1.88 16.42 12.93
CA GLN A 316 2.69 17.45 13.59
C GLN A 316 3.75 17.97 12.63
N GLU A 317 4.25 19.16 12.92
CA GLU A 317 5.42 19.69 12.24
C GLU A 317 6.65 18.83 12.51
N ALA A 318 7.56 18.76 11.53
CA ALA A 318 8.80 18.02 11.63
C ALA A 318 9.97 18.87 11.09
N GLU A 319 11.05 18.95 11.85
CA GLU A 319 12.25 19.68 11.43
C GLU A 319 13.21 18.76 10.68
N MET A 320 13.78 19.25 9.58
CA MET A 320 14.84 18.56 8.84
C MET A 320 15.88 19.51 8.29
N GLU A 321 17.08 18.98 8.03
CA GLU A 321 18.10 19.68 7.25
C GLU A 321 18.18 19.09 5.84
N LEU A 322 18.09 19.93 4.82
CA LEU A 322 18.31 19.52 3.45
C LEU A 322 19.77 19.07 3.26
N PRO A 323 20.02 17.95 2.57
CA PRO A 323 21.37 17.62 2.14
C PRO A 323 21.98 18.78 1.35
N GLU A 324 23.24 19.09 1.59
CA GLU A 324 23.95 20.22 0.97
C GLU A 324 23.81 20.22 -0.56
N THR A 325 23.78 19.06 -1.15
CA THR A 325 23.56 18.86 -2.59
C THR A 325 22.29 19.56 -3.11
N PHE A 326 21.23 19.68 -2.30
CA PHE A 326 19.94 20.28 -2.69
C PHE A 326 19.74 21.69 -2.15
N ALA A 327 20.67 22.22 -1.36
CA ALA A 327 20.55 23.56 -0.77
C ALA A 327 20.54 24.68 -1.81
N GLU A 328 21.23 24.47 -2.95
CA GLU A 328 21.30 25.46 -4.01
C GLU A 328 21.05 24.81 -5.39
N GLY A 329 20.30 25.53 -6.26
CA GLY A 329 20.09 25.14 -7.65
C GLY A 329 19.22 23.91 -7.87
N ALA A 330 18.56 23.40 -6.84
CA ALA A 330 17.58 22.32 -6.98
C ALA A 330 16.24 22.85 -7.49
N GLN A 331 15.62 22.13 -8.42
CA GLN A 331 14.29 22.41 -8.94
C GLN A 331 13.24 21.61 -8.15
N CYS A 332 12.18 22.26 -7.67
CA CYS A 332 11.03 21.57 -7.13
C CYS A 332 10.17 21.05 -8.28
N LEU A 333 10.03 19.72 -8.36
CA LEU A 333 9.20 19.05 -9.38
C LEU A 333 7.73 19.00 -8.98
N ILE A 334 7.47 18.70 -7.71
CA ILE A 334 6.12 18.59 -7.18
C ILE A 334 6.13 18.83 -5.66
N THR A 335 5.06 19.43 -5.18
CA THR A 335 4.76 19.61 -3.75
C THR A 335 3.25 19.56 -3.55
N ASN A 336 2.80 19.04 -2.41
CA ASN A 336 1.36 18.98 -2.09
C ASN A 336 0.81 20.24 -1.42
N MET A 337 1.69 21.17 -0.97
CA MET A 337 1.31 22.40 -0.26
C MET A 337 1.86 23.68 -0.93
N GLY A 338 2.40 23.59 -2.14
CA GLY A 338 2.87 24.74 -2.89
C GLY A 338 4.12 25.43 -2.32
N ARG A 339 4.96 24.72 -1.56
CA ARG A 339 6.22 25.26 -1.03
C ARG A 339 7.11 25.76 -2.16
N LYS A 340 7.64 26.97 -2.01
CA LYS A 340 8.49 27.63 -3.01
C LYS A 340 9.92 27.88 -2.54
N VAL A 341 10.14 27.88 -1.21
CA VAL A 341 11.46 28.18 -0.61
C VAL A 341 11.94 26.93 0.11
N PHE A 342 13.18 26.56 -0.16
CA PHE A 342 13.85 25.37 0.37
C PHE A 342 15.18 25.79 1.01
N ASP A 343 15.08 26.32 2.23
CA ASP A 343 16.24 26.65 3.04
C ASP A 343 16.95 25.38 3.52
N ARG A 344 18.19 25.52 3.99
CA ARG A 344 18.93 24.38 4.56
C ARG A 344 18.21 23.71 5.73
N LYS A 345 17.58 24.51 6.60
CA LYS A 345 16.68 24.02 7.66
C LYS A 345 15.25 24.26 7.23
N ILE A 346 14.46 23.20 7.24
CA ILE A 346 13.06 23.21 6.85
C ILE A 346 12.21 22.69 8.02
N ILE A 347 11.14 23.41 8.32
CA ILE A 347 10.03 22.89 9.10
C ILE A 347 8.98 22.41 8.09
N LEU A 348 8.69 21.12 8.12
CA LEU A 348 7.64 20.48 7.33
C LEU A 348 6.33 20.62 8.07
N ASN A 349 5.29 21.05 7.38
CA ASN A 349 3.94 21.03 7.91
C ASN A 349 3.42 19.57 8.06
N PRO A 350 2.30 19.37 8.79
CA PRO A 350 1.63 18.08 8.83
C PRO A 350 1.36 17.51 7.42
N TYR A 351 1.79 16.27 7.19
CA TYR A 351 1.64 15.56 5.90
C TYR A 351 2.22 16.29 4.67
N GLU A 352 3.13 17.23 4.88
CA GLU A 352 3.80 17.90 3.76
C GLU A 352 4.76 16.96 3.03
N THR A 353 4.77 17.10 1.70
CA THR A 353 5.70 16.39 0.83
C THR A 353 6.17 17.26 -0.32
N PHE A 354 7.40 17.03 -0.76
CA PHE A 354 7.94 17.63 -1.95
C PHE A 354 9.03 16.74 -2.59
N VAL A 355 9.28 16.99 -3.85
CA VAL A 355 10.35 16.35 -4.64
C VAL A 355 11.25 17.41 -5.23
N LEU A 356 12.54 17.35 -4.90
CA LEU A 356 13.58 18.21 -5.48
C LEU A 356 14.43 17.42 -6.47
N TYR A 357 14.77 18.05 -7.57
CA TYR A 357 15.64 17.49 -8.61
C TYR A 357 16.84 18.40 -8.83
N LYS A 358 18.00 17.78 -9.05
CA LYS A 358 19.26 18.44 -9.40
C LYS A 358 20.00 17.61 -10.44
N LYS A 359 20.46 18.29 -11.49
CA LYS A 359 21.30 17.72 -12.55
C LYS A 359 22.78 17.91 -12.25
#